data_667a77807bcfa97951b28d218b19bf6a
#
_entry.id   667a77807bcfa97951b28d218b19bf6a
#
_cell.length_a   1.000
_cell.length_b   1.000
_cell.length_c   1.000
_cell.angle_alpha   90.00
_cell.angle_beta   90.00
_cell.angle_gamma   90.00
#
_symmetry.space_group_name_H-M   'P 1'
#
loop_
_entity.id
_entity.type
_entity.pdbx_description
1 polymer ?
#
loop_
_entity_poly.entity_id
_entity_poly.type
_entity_poly.pdbx_seq_one_letter_code
_entity_poly.pdbx_strand_id
1 'polypeptide(L)'
;MVSILLSVLGQRGVDALAFLLAFVLTALLTNLFRGRLPQDHGRAFAVDGALSKGKARGAGLIFVLCVVLVALAFMPFHLETLIYMVLLIASMLSGYLDDASDTAWNEYKKGLIDFVIAVVAGVTYLNFNGCGVRFLQWYFVLPYPVYLLLIVILIWASINVVNCTDGVDGLSASLAVVSMGTFALLYAEQLASYVTATAVFVGALLAYLWVNAKPSTVLMGDAGSRAMGFFLALLALKSAHPFAFLLAAAVFIVDGSLGIVKISLKRFLHISVLKNTLTPLHDHARKCLGWSDEQVVLRWVILQGVASAVLAVVAGLGV
;
A
#
# COMPACT_ATOMS: atom_id res chain seq x y z
N MET A 1 -6.75 -16.98 -23.62
CA MET A 1 -5.78 -15.90 -23.89
C MET A 1 -4.51 -16.08 -23.07
N VAL A 2 -4.56 -16.14 -21.73
CA VAL A 2 -3.37 -16.27 -20.88
C VAL A 2 -2.55 -17.52 -21.19
N SER A 3 -3.17 -18.68 -21.41
CA SER A 3 -2.48 -19.93 -21.78
C SER A 3 -1.67 -19.83 -23.07
N ILE A 4 -2.17 -19.10 -24.06
CA ILE A 4 -1.46 -18.86 -25.32
C ILE A 4 -0.27 -17.92 -25.09
N LEU A 5 -0.47 -16.86 -24.31
CA LEU A 5 0.62 -15.94 -23.96
C LEU A 5 1.71 -16.64 -23.17
N LEU A 6 1.36 -17.52 -22.23
CA LEU A 6 2.31 -18.30 -21.45
C LEU A 6 3.13 -19.26 -22.31
N SER A 7 2.51 -19.89 -23.31
CA SER A 7 3.23 -20.81 -24.24
C SER A 7 4.22 -20.08 -25.16
N VAL A 8 3.98 -18.79 -25.46
CA VAL A 8 4.82 -18.00 -26.37
C VAL A 8 5.87 -17.18 -25.61
N LEU A 9 5.49 -16.52 -24.53
CA LEU A 9 6.33 -15.55 -23.83
C LEU A 9 6.95 -16.08 -22.52
N GLY A 10 6.44 -17.19 -22.01
CA GLY A 10 6.72 -17.65 -20.65
C GLY A 10 6.16 -16.70 -19.56
N GLN A 11 6.26 -17.10 -18.29
CA GLN A 11 5.68 -16.32 -17.19
C GLN A 11 6.25 -14.90 -17.09
N ARG A 12 7.58 -14.76 -17.21
CA ARG A 12 8.25 -13.43 -17.14
C ARG A 12 7.80 -12.48 -18.25
N GLY A 13 7.56 -13.01 -19.46
CA GLY A 13 7.04 -12.20 -20.56
C GLY A 13 5.60 -11.74 -20.33
N VAL A 14 4.78 -12.61 -19.74
CA VAL A 14 3.40 -12.27 -19.33
C VAL A 14 3.40 -11.18 -18.26
N ASP A 15 4.26 -11.30 -17.24
CA ASP A 15 4.39 -10.30 -16.17
C ASP A 15 4.86 -8.94 -16.73
N ALA A 16 5.83 -8.94 -17.66
CA ALA A 16 6.31 -7.73 -18.29
C ALA A 16 5.24 -7.06 -19.16
N LEU A 17 4.45 -7.85 -19.91
CA LEU A 17 3.35 -7.34 -20.70
C LEU A 17 2.24 -6.75 -19.84
N ALA A 18 1.88 -7.43 -18.74
CA ALA A 18 0.88 -6.97 -17.78
C ALA A 18 1.33 -5.66 -17.10
N PHE A 19 2.60 -5.57 -16.70
CA PHE A 19 3.22 -4.36 -16.17
C PHE A 19 3.11 -3.19 -17.15
N LEU A 20 3.53 -3.39 -18.41
CA LEU A 20 3.50 -2.35 -19.45
C LEU A 20 2.06 -1.89 -19.74
N LEU A 21 1.13 -2.84 -19.84
CA LEU A 21 -0.29 -2.52 -20.06
C LEU A 21 -0.85 -1.70 -18.91
N ALA A 22 -0.57 -2.07 -17.66
CA ALA A 22 -1.01 -1.33 -16.49
C ALA A 22 -0.40 0.09 -16.46
N PHE A 23 0.89 0.22 -16.76
CA PHE A 23 1.56 1.51 -16.86
C PHE A 23 0.89 2.41 -17.92
N VAL A 24 0.75 1.93 -19.16
CA VAL A 24 0.18 2.71 -20.26
C VAL A 24 -1.28 3.07 -19.98
N LEU A 25 -2.08 2.10 -19.54
CA LEU A 25 -3.49 2.31 -19.24
C LEU A 25 -3.68 3.35 -18.13
N THR A 26 -2.91 3.23 -17.04
CA THR A 26 -2.96 4.19 -15.93
C THR A 26 -2.54 5.59 -16.38
N ALA A 27 -1.45 5.72 -17.14
CA ALA A 27 -0.99 7.01 -17.64
C ALA A 27 -2.04 7.68 -18.54
N LEU A 28 -2.64 6.93 -19.47
CA LEU A 28 -3.67 7.43 -20.38
C LEU A 28 -4.93 7.83 -19.61
N LEU A 29 -5.46 6.96 -18.75
CA LEU A 29 -6.70 7.23 -18.00
C LEU A 29 -6.51 8.34 -16.98
N THR A 30 -5.37 8.44 -16.30
CA THR A 30 -5.09 9.55 -15.40
C THR A 30 -5.08 10.87 -16.17
N ASN A 31 -4.42 10.94 -17.32
CA ASN A 31 -4.41 12.16 -18.12
C ASN A 31 -5.80 12.54 -18.64
N LEU A 32 -6.61 11.55 -19.04
CA LEU A 32 -7.97 11.76 -19.58
C LEU A 32 -8.96 12.19 -18.51
N PHE A 33 -8.88 11.58 -17.31
CA PHE A 33 -9.89 11.73 -16.28
C PHE A 33 -9.50 12.64 -15.10
N ARG A 34 -8.23 13.10 -14.99
CA ARG A 34 -7.79 13.98 -13.88
C ARG A 34 -8.68 15.21 -13.68
N GLY A 35 -9.22 15.80 -14.76
CA GLY A 35 -10.12 16.94 -14.69
C GLY A 35 -11.53 16.65 -14.15
N ARG A 36 -11.88 15.36 -13.97
CA ARG A 36 -13.17 14.92 -13.40
C ARG A 36 -13.05 14.45 -11.95
N LEU A 37 -11.83 14.39 -11.42
CA LEU A 37 -11.60 14.04 -10.03
C LEU A 37 -11.98 15.20 -9.10
N PRO A 38 -12.39 14.93 -7.84
CA PRO A 38 -12.57 15.95 -6.82
C PRO A 38 -11.32 16.82 -6.69
N GLN A 39 -11.51 18.05 -6.30
CA GLN A 39 -10.38 18.97 -6.02
C GLN A 39 -10.04 18.91 -4.53
N ASP A 40 -8.75 18.95 -4.22
CA ASP A 40 -8.31 19.03 -2.84
C ASP A 40 -8.68 20.41 -2.24
N HIS A 41 -9.32 20.37 -1.08
CA HIS A 41 -9.73 21.58 -0.36
C HIS A 41 -8.59 22.24 0.43
N GLY A 42 -7.42 21.60 0.48
CA GLY A 42 -6.30 21.97 1.34
C GLY A 42 -6.49 21.41 2.77
N ARG A 43 -5.42 20.94 3.37
CA ARG A 43 -5.42 20.40 4.75
C ARG A 43 -4.86 21.45 5.70
N ALA A 44 -5.69 22.00 6.59
CA ALA A 44 -5.29 23.05 7.55
C ALA A 44 -4.14 22.63 8.49
N PHE A 45 -3.98 21.34 8.72
CA PHE A 45 -3.00 20.77 9.65
C PHE A 45 -1.74 20.17 8.98
N ALA A 46 -1.77 19.98 7.64
CA ALA A 46 -0.64 19.45 6.91
C ALA A 46 0.40 20.54 6.59
N VAL A 47 1.66 20.15 6.56
CA VAL A 47 2.74 21.01 6.06
C VAL A 47 2.42 21.33 4.61
N ASP A 48 2.44 22.62 4.25
CA ASP A 48 2.12 23.11 2.89
C ASP A 48 0.74 22.65 2.36
N GLY A 49 -0.19 22.27 3.24
CA GLY A 49 -1.52 21.83 2.85
C GLY A 49 -2.31 22.86 2.03
N ALA A 50 -1.95 24.14 2.10
CA ALA A 50 -2.50 25.19 1.25
C ALA A 50 -2.02 25.07 -0.22
N LEU A 51 -0.83 24.49 -0.47
CA LEU A 51 -0.27 24.33 -1.81
C LEU A 51 -0.93 23.17 -2.59
N SER A 52 -1.62 22.27 -1.91
CA SER A 52 -2.39 21.19 -2.54
C SER A 52 -3.78 21.65 -3.01
N LYS A 53 -4.26 22.79 -2.53
CA LYS A 53 -5.59 23.30 -2.84
C LYS A 53 -5.80 23.45 -4.35
N GLY A 54 -6.88 22.83 -4.85
CA GLY A 54 -7.23 22.85 -6.28
C GLY A 54 -6.55 21.76 -7.12
N LYS A 55 -5.63 20.94 -6.56
CA LYS A 55 -5.12 19.77 -7.25
C LYS A 55 -6.19 18.68 -7.32
N ALA A 56 -6.20 17.93 -8.41
CA ALA A 56 -7.07 16.76 -8.55
C ALA A 56 -6.69 15.71 -7.49
N ARG A 57 -7.67 15.24 -6.70
CA ARG A 57 -7.49 14.27 -5.61
C ARG A 57 -8.31 13.01 -5.88
N GLY A 58 -7.83 11.85 -5.46
CA GLY A 58 -8.50 10.57 -5.68
C GLY A 58 -8.04 9.84 -6.95
N ALA A 59 -6.84 10.15 -7.48
CA ALA A 59 -6.25 9.40 -8.58
C ALA A 59 -6.09 7.89 -8.25
N GLY A 60 -6.14 7.53 -6.96
CA GLY A 60 -6.24 6.15 -6.50
C GLY A 60 -7.38 5.37 -7.15
N LEU A 61 -8.53 6.00 -7.39
CA LEU A 61 -9.65 5.40 -8.12
C LEU A 61 -9.19 4.89 -9.50
N ILE A 62 -8.44 5.70 -10.24
CA ILE A 62 -8.02 5.37 -11.60
C ILE A 62 -7.01 4.23 -11.60
N PHE A 63 -5.91 4.36 -10.84
CA PHE A 63 -4.86 3.36 -10.92
C PHE A 63 -5.28 2.03 -10.27
N VAL A 64 -6.09 2.01 -9.20
CA VAL A 64 -6.57 0.77 -8.60
C VAL A 64 -7.53 0.03 -9.54
N LEU A 65 -8.42 0.74 -10.23
CA LEU A 65 -9.26 0.11 -11.26
C LEU A 65 -8.44 -0.46 -12.41
N CYS A 66 -7.39 0.25 -12.86
CA CYS A 66 -6.46 -0.29 -13.86
C CYS A 66 -5.78 -1.56 -13.35
N VAL A 67 -5.31 -1.56 -12.09
CA VAL A 67 -4.71 -2.73 -11.44
C VAL A 67 -5.67 -3.91 -11.46
N VAL A 68 -6.90 -3.73 -10.98
CA VAL A 68 -7.88 -4.83 -10.93
C VAL A 68 -8.20 -5.36 -12.33
N LEU A 69 -8.46 -4.48 -13.30
CA LEU A 69 -8.78 -4.88 -14.67
C LEU A 69 -7.65 -5.67 -15.32
N VAL A 70 -6.41 -5.19 -15.21
CA VAL A 70 -5.26 -5.88 -15.79
C VAL A 70 -4.93 -7.15 -15.03
N ALA A 71 -4.97 -7.15 -13.69
CA ALA A 71 -4.74 -8.34 -12.89
C ALA A 71 -5.74 -9.45 -13.22
N LEU A 72 -7.04 -9.15 -13.31
CA LEU A 72 -8.07 -10.12 -13.70
C LEU A 72 -7.88 -10.65 -15.14
N ALA A 73 -7.29 -9.86 -16.04
CA ALA A 73 -7.02 -10.29 -17.40
C ALA A 73 -5.80 -11.24 -17.52
N PHE A 74 -4.82 -11.13 -16.60
CA PHE A 74 -3.54 -11.85 -16.69
C PHE A 74 -3.33 -12.91 -15.59
N MET A 75 -4.08 -12.86 -14.49
CA MET A 75 -4.01 -13.85 -13.41
C MET A 75 -4.98 -15.02 -13.66
N PRO A 76 -4.68 -16.22 -13.12
CA PRO A 76 -5.64 -17.30 -13.06
C PRO A 76 -6.88 -16.91 -12.23
N PHE A 77 -8.05 -17.29 -12.72
CA PHE A 77 -9.30 -17.00 -12.05
C PHE A 77 -9.56 -17.99 -10.92
N HIS A 78 -9.36 -17.56 -9.68
CA HIS A 78 -9.65 -18.30 -8.45
C HIS A 78 -10.60 -17.48 -7.57
N LEU A 79 -11.48 -18.15 -6.84
CA LEU A 79 -12.42 -17.48 -5.93
C LEU A 79 -11.69 -16.62 -4.89
N GLU A 80 -10.58 -17.11 -4.33
CA GLU A 80 -9.75 -16.38 -3.40
C GLU A 80 -9.26 -15.05 -4.00
N THR A 81 -8.72 -15.10 -5.22
CA THR A 81 -8.22 -13.92 -5.94
C THR A 81 -9.35 -12.91 -6.21
N LEU A 82 -10.52 -13.42 -6.61
CA LEU A 82 -11.69 -12.57 -6.84
C LEU A 82 -12.11 -11.82 -5.57
N ILE A 83 -12.19 -12.52 -4.43
CA ILE A 83 -12.52 -11.89 -3.15
C ILE A 83 -11.50 -10.79 -2.81
N TYR A 84 -10.19 -11.04 -2.97
CA TYR A 84 -9.19 -10.00 -2.70
C TYR A 84 -9.28 -8.80 -3.67
N MET A 85 -9.61 -9.02 -4.93
CA MET A 85 -9.85 -7.90 -5.87
C MET A 85 -11.08 -7.08 -5.47
N VAL A 86 -12.15 -7.73 -5.00
CA VAL A 86 -13.34 -7.03 -4.46
C VAL A 86 -12.97 -6.23 -3.20
N LEU A 87 -12.17 -6.79 -2.29
CA LEU A 87 -11.72 -6.10 -1.09
C LEU A 87 -10.76 -4.94 -1.40
N LEU A 88 -9.91 -5.08 -2.42
CA LEU A 88 -9.07 -4.01 -2.92
C LEU A 88 -9.91 -2.84 -3.45
N ILE A 89 -10.97 -3.14 -4.24
CA ILE A 89 -11.94 -2.14 -4.69
C ILE A 89 -12.69 -1.52 -3.50
N ALA A 90 -13.11 -2.32 -2.51
CA ALA A 90 -13.79 -1.81 -1.33
C ALA A 90 -12.91 -0.85 -0.51
N SER A 91 -11.62 -1.18 -0.35
CA SER A 91 -10.63 -0.32 0.30
C SER A 91 -10.45 1.00 -0.45
N MET A 92 -10.30 0.94 -1.77
CA MET A 92 -10.24 2.09 -2.65
C MET A 92 -11.51 2.96 -2.56
N LEU A 93 -12.69 2.34 -2.68
CA LEU A 93 -13.97 3.07 -2.67
C LEU A 93 -14.22 3.74 -1.32
N SER A 94 -13.87 3.09 -0.21
CA SER A 94 -14.01 3.69 1.11
C SER A 94 -13.18 4.98 1.23
N GLY A 95 -11.96 4.97 0.70
CA GLY A 95 -11.11 6.16 0.65
C GLY A 95 -11.62 7.22 -0.32
N TYR A 96 -12.07 6.81 -1.51
CA TYR A 96 -12.60 7.74 -2.51
C TYR A 96 -13.87 8.46 -2.04
N LEU A 97 -14.78 7.73 -1.39
CA LEU A 97 -16.02 8.31 -0.86
C LEU A 97 -15.77 9.27 0.30
N ASP A 98 -14.72 9.03 1.09
CA ASP A 98 -14.27 9.98 2.10
C ASP A 98 -13.68 11.24 1.47
N ASP A 99 -12.78 11.09 0.49
CA ASP A 99 -12.16 12.19 -0.25
C ASP A 99 -13.17 13.05 -1.02
N ALA A 100 -14.26 12.45 -1.50
CA ALA A 100 -15.31 13.11 -2.27
C ALA A 100 -16.42 13.69 -1.40
N SER A 101 -16.44 13.43 -0.08
CA SER A 101 -17.48 13.95 0.80
C SER A 101 -17.20 15.39 1.24
N ASP A 102 -18.23 16.25 1.30
CA ASP A 102 -18.14 17.64 1.75
C ASP A 102 -17.61 17.73 3.21
N THR A 103 -17.96 16.74 4.03
CA THR A 103 -17.48 16.59 5.40
C THR A 103 -16.68 15.31 5.52
N ALA A 104 -15.41 15.39 5.95
CA ALA A 104 -14.56 14.21 6.18
C ALA A 104 -15.25 13.22 7.12
N TRP A 105 -15.17 11.93 6.79
CA TRP A 105 -15.68 10.89 7.66
C TRP A 105 -14.93 10.85 8.97
N ASN A 106 -15.64 10.53 10.05
CA ASN A 106 -15.00 10.37 11.34
C ASN A 106 -14.09 9.12 11.36
N GLU A 107 -13.07 9.16 12.20
CA GLU A 107 -12.07 8.10 12.31
C GLU A 107 -12.66 6.72 12.67
N TYR A 108 -13.77 6.71 13.43
CA TYR A 108 -14.45 5.45 13.80
C TYR A 108 -15.11 4.77 12.61
N LYS A 109 -15.75 5.54 11.72
CA LYS A 109 -16.35 5.02 10.49
C LYS A 109 -15.28 4.43 9.59
N LYS A 110 -14.18 5.16 9.37
CA LYS A 110 -13.03 4.68 8.59
C LYS A 110 -12.43 3.41 9.19
N GLY A 111 -12.12 3.45 10.48
CA GLY A 111 -11.54 2.32 11.20
C GLY A 111 -12.42 1.08 11.22
N LEU A 112 -13.76 1.24 11.30
CA LEU A 112 -14.70 0.12 11.23
C LEU A 112 -14.74 -0.52 9.83
N ILE A 113 -14.71 0.28 8.76
CA ILE A 113 -14.69 -0.24 7.40
C ILE A 113 -13.40 -1.02 7.16
N ASP A 114 -12.24 -0.47 7.57
CA ASP A 114 -10.95 -1.15 7.47
C ASP A 114 -10.93 -2.45 8.27
N PHE A 115 -11.52 -2.45 9.47
CA PHE A 115 -11.65 -3.64 10.30
C PHE A 115 -12.47 -4.72 9.60
N VAL A 116 -13.62 -4.37 9.02
CA VAL A 116 -14.47 -5.33 8.28
C VAL A 116 -13.70 -5.90 7.08
N ILE A 117 -13.03 -5.05 6.30
CA ILE A 117 -12.19 -5.48 5.17
C ILE A 117 -11.11 -6.46 5.67
N ALA A 118 -10.44 -6.13 6.77
CA ALA A 118 -9.38 -6.97 7.35
C ALA A 118 -9.91 -8.32 7.85
N VAL A 119 -11.08 -8.34 8.49
CA VAL A 119 -11.74 -9.58 8.94
C VAL A 119 -12.10 -10.47 7.75
N VAL A 120 -12.76 -9.92 6.73
CA VAL A 120 -13.14 -10.70 5.54
C VAL A 120 -11.91 -11.24 4.82
N ALA A 121 -10.87 -10.42 4.66
CA ALA A 121 -9.60 -10.87 4.06
C ALA A 121 -8.92 -11.95 4.90
N GLY A 122 -8.89 -11.81 6.23
CA GLY A 122 -8.30 -12.78 7.15
C GLY A 122 -9.02 -14.13 7.14
N VAL A 123 -10.36 -14.11 7.20
CA VAL A 123 -11.18 -15.33 7.08
C VAL A 123 -10.95 -16.00 5.72
N THR A 124 -10.92 -15.22 4.64
CA THR A 124 -10.62 -15.74 3.30
C THR A 124 -9.24 -16.38 3.27
N TYR A 125 -8.22 -15.68 3.77
CA TYR A 125 -6.86 -16.20 3.80
C TYR A 125 -6.76 -17.55 4.53
N LEU A 126 -7.31 -17.63 5.74
CA LEU A 126 -7.26 -18.82 6.57
C LEU A 126 -8.00 -20.01 5.95
N ASN A 127 -9.12 -19.78 5.27
CA ASN A 127 -9.88 -20.83 4.61
C ASN A 127 -9.15 -21.41 3.38
N PHE A 128 -8.39 -20.60 2.65
CA PHE A 128 -7.68 -21.06 1.44
C PHE A 128 -6.24 -21.47 1.68
N ASN A 129 -5.56 -20.89 2.70
CA ASN A 129 -4.12 -21.11 2.93
C ASN A 129 -3.80 -21.79 4.27
N GLY A 130 -4.80 -21.93 5.17
CA GLY A 130 -4.61 -22.53 6.48
C GLY A 130 -3.91 -21.63 7.48
N CYS A 131 -3.48 -22.21 8.60
CA CYS A 131 -2.95 -21.52 9.77
C CYS A 131 -1.42 -21.60 9.90
N GLY A 132 -0.71 -21.97 8.84
CA GLY A 132 0.75 -22.07 8.82
C GLY A 132 1.43 -20.71 8.64
N VAL A 133 2.44 -20.44 9.46
CA VAL A 133 3.24 -19.20 9.44
C VAL A 133 4.71 -19.57 9.43
N ARG A 134 5.48 -18.90 8.58
CA ARG A 134 6.95 -19.01 8.58
C ARG A 134 7.57 -17.75 9.20
N PHE A 135 8.52 -17.98 10.09
CA PHE A 135 9.40 -16.95 10.63
C PHE A 135 10.84 -17.43 10.52
N LEU A 136 11.60 -16.85 9.60
CA LEU A 136 12.90 -17.36 9.20
C LEU A 136 12.79 -18.84 8.76
N GLN A 137 13.59 -19.72 9.38
CA GLN A 137 13.56 -21.17 9.16
C GLN A 137 12.47 -21.92 9.95
N TRP A 138 11.79 -21.23 10.87
CA TRP A 138 10.80 -21.84 11.74
C TRP A 138 9.42 -21.83 11.07
N TYR A 139 8.73 -22.97 11.16
CA TYR A 139 7.34 -23.12 10.73
C TYR A 139 6.46 -23.37 11.94
N PHE A 140 5.43 -22.58 12.09
CA PHE A 140 4.46 -22.66 13.19
C PHE A 140 3.07 -22.83 12.62
N VAL A 141 2.23 -23.60 13.32
CA VAL A 141 0.79 -23.63 13.08
C VAL A 141 0.12 -22.94 14.25
N LEU A 142 -0.49 -21.79 13.96
CA LEU A 142 -1.16 -21.00 14.99
C LEU A 142 -2.62 -21.45 15.14
N PRO A 143 -3.22 -21.35 16.36
CA PRO A 143 -4.66 -21.50 16.52
C PRO A 143 -5.41 -20.52 15.63
N TYR A 144 -6.49 -20.97 14.96
CA TYR A 144 -7.28 -20.16 14.03
C TYR A 144 -7.61 -18.76 14.55
N PRO A 145 -8.21 -18.56 15.78
CA PRO A 145 -8.60 -17.25 16.26
C PRO A 145 -7.38 -16.34 16.52
N VAL A 146 -6.25 -16.91 16.93
CA VAL A 146 -5.01 -16.16 17.17
C VAL A 146 -4.46 -15.63 15.85
N TYR A 147 -4.40 -16.52 14.81
CA TYR A 147 -3.87 -16.10 13.54
C TYR A 147 -4.82 -15.11 12.83
N LEU A 148 -6.13 -15.32 12.93
CA LEU A 148 -7.11 -14.35 12.42
C LEU A 148 -6.90 -12.96 13.06
N LEU A 149 -6.72 -12.89 14.37
CA LEU A 149 -6.44 -11.64 15.06
C LEU A 149 -5.17 -10.96 14.54
N LEU A 150 -4.08 -11.73 14.37
CA LEU A 150 -2.81 -11.19 13.86
C LEU A 150 -2.94 -10.70 12.41
N ILE A 151 -3.68 -11.43 11.55
CA ILE A 151 -3.97 -11.00 10.17
C ILE A 151 -4.77 -9.71 10.16
N VAL A 152 -5.81 -9.60 10.98
CA VAL A 152 -6.64 -8.40 11.08
C VAL A 152 -5.79 -7.21 11.52
N ILE A 153 -4.93 -7.38 12.53
CA ILE A 153 -4.01 -6.33 12.98
C ILE A 153 -3.06 -5.93 11.84
N LEU A 154 -2.47 -6.89 11.13
CA LEU A 154 -1.54 -6.63 10.03
C LEU A 154 -2.21 -5.80 8.92
N ILE A 155 -3.38 -6.23 8.45
CA ILE A 155 -4.09 -5.54 7.34
C ILE A 155 -4.54 -4.16 7.79
N TRP A 156 -5.18 -4.06 8.97
CA TRP A 156 -5.65 -2.80 9.51
C TRP A 156 -4.51 -1.81 9.73
N ALA A 157 -3.41 -2.26 10.35
CA ALA A 157 -2.24 -1.43 10.55
C ALA A 157 -1.61 -1.00 9.24
N SER A 158 -1.45 -1.91 8.27
CA SER A 158 -0.89 -1.61 6.95
C SER A 158 -1.68 -0.52 6.21
N ILE A 159 -3.01 -0.64 6.17
CA ILE A 159 -3.89 0.38 5.56
C ILE A 159 -3.62 1.75 6.20
N ASN A 160 -3.57 1.80 7.52
CA ASN A 160 -3.46 3.06 8.25
C ASN A 160 -2.05 3.67 8.18
N VAL A 161 -0.97 2.88 8.29
CA VAL A 161 0.39 3.45 8.20
C VAL A 161 0.72 3.94 6.80
N VAL A 162 0.26 3.23 5.76
CA VAL A 162 0.44 3.68 4.37
C VAL A 162 -0.35 4.96 4.10
N ASN A 163 -1.58 5.05 4.60
CA ASN A 163 -2.40 6.25 4.49
C ASN A 163 -1.75 7.45 5.24
N CYS A 164 -1.23 7.23 6.45
CA CYS A 164 -0.53 8.29 7.20
C CYS A 164 0.75 8.78 6.51
N THR A 165 1.43 7.93 5.74
CA THR A 165 2.67 8.29 5.03
C THR A 165 2.40 9.05 3.72
N ASP A 166 1.15 9.10 3.23
CA ASP A 166 0.76 9.82 2.01
C ASP A 166 0.61 11.34 2.27
N GLY A 167 1.68 11.97 2.75
CA GLY A 167 1.72 13.40 3.09
C GLY A 167 2.66 14.25 2.23
N VAL A 168 3.50 13.61 1.40
CA VAL A 168 4.49 14.28 0.53
C VAL A 168 4.37 13.74 -0.89
N ASP A 169 4.39 14.64 -1.88
CA ASP A 169 4.33 14.29 -3.31
C ASP A 169 5.41 13.24 -3.66
N GLY A 170 4.99 12.10 -4.21
CA GLY A 170 5.87 10.99 -4.60
C GLY A 170 6.28 10.03 -3.48
N LEU A 171 6.10 10.35 -2.20
CA LEU A 171 6.65 9.57 -1.09
C LEU A 171 6.01 8.18 -0.99
N SER A 172 4.70 8.13 -0.74
CA SER A 172 3.98 6.88 -0.46
C SER A 172 4.05 5.89 -1.63
N ALA A 173 3.86 6.38 -2.86
CA ALA A 173 3.95 5.53 -4.04
C ALA A 173 5.36 5.00 -4.31
N SER A 174 6.41 5.81 -4.10
CA SER A 174 7.80 5.35 -4.26
C SER A 174 8.17 4.27 -3.23
N LEU A 175 7.76 4.45 -1.97
CA LEU A 175 7.94 3.44 -0.94
C LEU A 175 7.19 2.15 -1.27
N ALA A 176 5.94 2.27 -1.78
CA ALA A 176 5.15 1.11 -2.16
C ALA A 176 5.80 0.32 -3.31
N VAL A 177 6.36 1.00 -4.32
CA VAL A 177 7.11 0.35 -5.41
C VAL A 177 8.27 -0.47 -4.86
N VAL A 178 9.09 0.10 -3.94
CA VAL A 178 10.21 -0.62 -3.32
C VAL A 178 9.71 -1.79 -2.48
N SER A 179 8.71 -1.59 -1.64
CA SER A 179 8.16 -2.62 -0.75
C SER A 179 7.53 -3.78 -1.53
N MET A 180 6.70 -3.49 -2.53
CA MET A 180 6.08 -4.49 -3.40
C MET A 180 7.14 -5.23 -4.22
N GLY A 181 8.12 -4.51 -4.78
CA GLY A 181 9.26 -5.09 -5.49
C GLY A 181 10.06 -6.04 -4.60
N THR A 182 10.27 -5.68 -3.34
CA THR A 182 10.95 -6.53 -2.35
C THR A 182 10.23 -7.87 -2.16
N PHE A 183 8.91 -7.86 -1.97
CA PHE A 183 8.13 -9.09 -1.88
C PHE A 183 8.20 -9.92 -3.16
N ALA A 184 8.04 -9.29 -4.32
CA ALA A 184 8.08 -10.00 -5.61
C ALA A 184 9.45 -10.62 -5.91
N LEU A 185 10.54 -9.98 -5.49
CA LEU A 185 11.90 -10.49 -5.72
C LEU A 185 12.27 -11.60 -4.73
N LEU A 186 11.94 -11.45 -3.45
CA LEU A 186 12.38 -12.39 -2.42
C LEU A 186 11.47 -13.62 -2.28
N TYR A 187 10.19 -13.48 -2.59
CA TYR A 187 9.18 -14.50 -2.34
C TYR A 187 8.40 -14.88 -3.60
N ALA A 188 9.04 -14.81 -4.78
CA ALA A 188 8.39 -15.06 -6.07
C ALA A 188 7.70 -16.43 -6.16
N GLU A 189 8.33 -17.48 -5.61
CA GLU A 189 7.80 -18.84 -5.62
C GLU A 189 6.53 -18.96 -4.77
N GLN A 190 6.54 -18.39 -3.57
CA GLN A 190 5.41 -18.41 -2.65
C GLN A 190 4.25 -17.56 -3.15
N LEU A 191 4.57 -16.40 -3.73
CA LEU A 191 3.59 -15.49 -4.29
C LEU A 191 2.90 -16.04 -5.55
N ALA A 192 3.58 -16.88 -6.32
CA ALA A 192 3.03 -17.48 -7.55
C ALA A 192 2.38 -16.42 -8.46
N SER A 193 1.08 -16.53 -8.74
CA SER A 193 0.37 -15.57 -9.60
C SER A 193 0.29 -14.14 -9.02
N TYR A 194 0.52 -13.93 -7.72
CA TYR A 194 0.57 -12.60 -7.14
C TYR A 194 1.82 -11.80 -7.54
N VAL A 195 2.86 -12.43 -8.13
CA VAL A 195 3.96 -11.73 -8.80
C VAL A 195 3.41 -10.90 -9.96
N THR A 196 2.52 -11.47 -10.77
CA THR A 196 1.84 -10.75 -11.87
C THR A 196 1.03 -9.57 -11.33
N ALA A 197 0.23 -9.77 -10.26
CA ALA A 197 -0.52 -8.67 -9.63
C ALA A 197 0.40 -7.58 -9.10
N THR A 198 1.55 -7.96 -8.54
CA THR A 198 2.56 -7.02 -8.05
C THR A 198 3.17 -6.22 -9.21
N ALA A 199 3.54 -6.88 -10.30
CA ALA A 199 4.06 -6.22 -11.49
C ALA A 199 3.04 -5.21 -12.06
N VAL A 200 1.76 -5.59 -12.14
CA VAL A 200 0.66 -4.73 -12.56
C VAL A 200 0.53 -3.51 -11.64
N PHE A 201 0.55 -3.73 -10.31
CA PHE A 201 0.42 -2.63 -9.35
C PHE A 201 1.61 -1.67 -9.43
N VAL A 202 2.83 -2.21 -9.50
CA VAL A 202 4.06 -1.41 -9.66
C VAL A 202 4.00 -0.60 -10.97
N GLY A 203 3.59 -1.21 -12.08
CA GLY A 203 3.42 -0.49 -13.36
C GLY A 203 2.44 0.68 -13.23
N ALA A 204 1.29 0.46 -12.60
CA ALA A 204 0.30 1.50 -12.36
C ALA A 204 0.83 2.62 -11.43
N LEU A 205 1.57 2.26 -10.36
CA LEU A 205 2.19 3.24 -9.46
C LEU A 205 3.27 4.08 -10.14
N LEU A 206 4.08 3.49 -11.02
CA LEU A 206 5.08 4.24 -11.78
C LEU A 206 4.44 5.24 -12.74
N ALA A 207 3.33 4.87 -13.38
CA ALA A 207 2.54 5.79 -14.20
C ALA A 207 1.93 6.93 -13.35
N TYR A 208 1.43 6.61 -12.15
CA TYR A 208 0.95 7.61 -11.22
C TYR A 208 2.09 8.54 -10.75
N LEU A 209 3.25 8.01 -10.40
CA LEU A 209 4.42 8.78 -9.98
C LEU A 209 4.88 9.80 -11.03
N TRP A 210 4.68 9.50 -12.32
CA TRP A 210 5.00 10.44 -13.40
C TRP A 210 4.30 11.78 -13.27
N VAL A 211 3.08 11.80 -12.70
CA VAL A 211 2.26 13.01 -12.51
C VAL A 211 2.18 13.46 -11.05
N ASN A 212 2.61 12.62 -10.10
CA ASN A 212 2.62 12.91 -8.68
C ASN A 212 4.00 13.34 -8.15
N ALA A 213 5.11 13.10 -8.90
CA ALA A 213 6.41 13.68 -8.56
C ALA A 213 6.30 15.20 -8.47
N LYS A 214 7.01 15.79 -7.50
CA LYS A 214 6.92 17.25 -7.25
C LYS A 214 7.45 18.08 -8.43
N PRO A 215 6.74 19.10 -8.88
CA PRO A 215 5.44 19.56 -8.38
C PRO A 215 4.29 18.68 -8.87
N SER A 216 3.55 18.07 -7.96
CA SER A 216 2.47 17.16 -8.34
C SER A 216 1.30 17.89 -9.00
N THR A 217 0.68 17.22 -9.97
CA THR A 217 -0.55 17.67 -10.62
C THR A 217 -1.78 16.92 -10.15
N VAL A 218 -1.58 15.74 -9.52
CA VAL A 218 -2.64 14.84 -9.02
C VAL A 218 -2.20 14.22 -7.70
N LEU A 219 -3.17 14.02 -6.81
CA LEU A 219 -2.98 13.34 -5.52
C LEU A 219 -3.73 12.01 -5.54
N MET A 220 -3.15 10.94 -4.97
CA MET A 220 -3.83 9.64 -4.92
C MET A 220 -5.03 9.64 -3.98
N GLY A 221 -4.96 10.41 -2.90
CA GLY A 221 -5.96 10.45 -1.85
C GLY A 221 -6.04 9.17 -1.04
N ASP A 222 -7.00 9.13 -0.13
CA ASP A 222 -7.28 7.95 0.70
C ASP A 222 -7.66 6.74 -0.17
N ALA A 223 -8.23 6.97 -1.36
CA ALA A 223 -8.52 5.94 -2.35
C ALA A 223 -7.29 5.10 -2.72
N GLY A 224 -6.16 5.76 -2.99
CA GLY A 224 -4.94 5.08 -3.40
C GLY A 224 -4.16 4.50 -2.24
N SER A 225 -3.92 5.30 -1.21
CA SER A 225 -3.08 4.90 -0.08
C SER A 225 -3.67 3.73 0.71
N ARG A 226 -4.99 3.67 0.91
CA ARG A 226 -5.67 2.56 1.61
C ARG A 226 -5.60 1.27 0.79
N ALA A 227 -5.83 1.35 -0.52
CA ALA A 227 -5.71 0.20 -1.42
C ALA A 227 -4.26 -0.34 -1.46
N MET A 228 -3.26 0.54 -1.50
CA MET A 228 -1.85 0.14 -1.42
C MET A 228 -1.52 -0.56 -0.11
N GLY A 229 -2.00 -0.03 1.02
CA GLY A 229 -1.81 -0.64 2.34
C GLY A 229 -2.44 -2.02 2.42
N PHE A 230 -3.67 -2.19 1.93
CA PHE A 230 -4.32 -3.50 1.84
C PHE A 230 -3.51 -4.48 1.01
N PHE A 231 -3.05 -4.07 -0.18
CA PHE A 231 -2.31 -4.96 -1.08
C PHE A 231 -0.93 -5.35 -0.52
N LEU A 232 -0.21 -4.44 0.15
CA LEU A 232 1.05 -4.75 0.82
C LEU A 232 0.89 -5.81 1.91
N ALA A 233 -0.15 -5.70 2.74
CA ALA A 233 -0.46 -6.71 3.75
C ALA A 233 -0.83 -8.05 3.11
N LEU A 234 -1.57 -8.02 2.00
CA LEU A 234 -1.91 -9.22 1.23
C LEU A 234 -0.64 -9.93 0.70
N LEU A 235 0.33 -9.18 0.18
CA LEU A 235 1.61 -9.75 -0.26
C LEU A 235 2.37 -10.40 0.89
N ALA A 236 2.41 -9.78 2.06
CA ALA A 236 3.03 -10.35 3.25
C ALA A 236 2.38 -11.68 3.66
N LEU A 237 1.07 -11.77 3.59
CA LEU A 237 0.34 -13.00 3.87
C LEU A 237 0.60 -14.06 2.80
N LYS A 238 0.46 -13.70 1.52
CA LYS A 238 0.63 -14.65 0.39
C LYS A 238 2.07 -15.12 0.20
N SER A 239 3.05 -14.37 0.72
CA SER A 239 4.44 -14.84 0.81
C SER A 239 4.65 -15.96 1.82
N ALA A 240 3.66 -16.29 2.64
CA ALA A 240 3.75 -17.17 3.81
C ALA A 240 4.75 -16.67 4.90
N HIS A 241 5.29 -15.46 4.74
CA HIS A 241 6.24 -14.82 5.65
C HIS A 241 5.67 -13.46 6.16
N PRO A 242 4.58 -13.43 6.93
CA PRO A 242 3.92 -12.18 7.33
C PRO A 242 4.85 -11.25 8.11
N PHE A 243 5.82 -11.77 8.85
CA PHE A 243 6.82 -10.97 9.57
C PHE A 243 7.80 -10.23 8.64
N ALA A 244 7.94 -10.66 7.38
CA ALA A 244 8.73 -9.93 6.39
C ALA A 244 8.20 -8.50 6.18
N PHE A 245 6.92 -8.27 6.44
CA PHE A 245 6.29 -6.95 6.41
C PHE A 245 7.02 -5.92 7.28
N LEU A 246 7.58 -6.34 8.42
CA LEU A 246 8.29 -5.45 9.35
C LEU A 246 9.50 -4.76 8.70
N LEU A 247 10.19 -5.45 7.80
CA LEU A 247 11.33 -4.90 7.06
C LEU A 247 10.93 -4.40 5.66
N ALA A 248 10.07 -5.14 4.96
CA ALA A 248 9.63 -4.76 3.61
C ALA A 248 8.79 -3.48 3.60
N ALA A 249 8.18 -3.08 4.72
CA ALA A 249 7.42 -1.85 4.89
C ALA A 249 7.92 -1.02 6.09
N ALA A 250 9.20 -1.15 6.46
CA ALA A 250 9.77 -0.56 7.67
C ALA A 250 9.55 0.96 7.74
N VAL A 251 9.76 1.66 6.62
CA VAL A 251 9.59 3.11 6.58
C VAL A 251 8.13 3.51 6.74
N PHE A 252 7.18 2.82 6.14
CA PHE A 252 5.75 3.04 6.37
C PHE A 252 5.38 2.87 7.84
N ILE A 253 5.91 1.79 8.46
CA ILE A 253 5.66 1.50 9.87
C ILE A 253 6.20 2.63 10.73
N VAL A 254 7.47 3.01 10.56
CA VAL A 254 8.11 4.02 11.41
C VAL A 254 7.50 5.40 11.18
N ASP A 255 7.30 5.81 9.92
CA ASP A 255 6.76 7.13 9.58
C ASP A 255 5.29 7.28 10.02
N GLY A 256 4.45 6.31 9.64
CA GLY A 256 3.00 6.37 9.88
C GLY A 256 2.59 5.98 11.29
N SER A 257 3.17 4.91 11.88
CA SER A 257 2.72 4.39 13.16
C SER A 257 2.99 5.33 14.35
N LEU A 258 4.08 6.10 14.32
CA LEU A 258 4.41 7.01 15.41
C LEU A 258 3.31 8.06 15.65
N GLY A 259 2.66 8.52 14.57
CA GLY A 259 1.50 9.39 14.66
C GLY A 259 0.31 8.71 15.33
N ILE A 260 -0.02 7.50 14.85
CA ILE A 260 -1.13 6.70 15.38
C ILE A 260 -0.91 6.39 16.86
N VAL A 261 0.29 5.91 17.24
CA VAL A 261 0.65 5.59 18.63
C VAL A 261 0.58 6.83 19.52
N LYS A 262 1.17 7.95 19.06
CA LYS A 262 1.15 9.22 19.84
C LYS A 262 -0.27 9.70 20.13
N ILE A 263 -1.14 9.69 19.11
CA ILE A 263 -2.53 10.14 19.25
C ILE A 263 -3.31 9.16 20.14
N SER A 264 -3.13 7.84 19.94
CA SER A 264 -3.82 6.81 20.72
C SER A 264 -3.44 6.85 22.18
N LEU A 265 -2.13 6.92 22.53
CA LEU A 265 -1.66 7.02 23.90
C LEU A 265 -2.18 8.28 24.60
N LYS A 266 -2.18 9.43 23.89
CA LYS A 266 -2.72 10.66 24.42
C LYS A 266 -4.23 10.57 24.67
N ARG A 267 -4.99 9.96 23.77
CA ARG A 267 -6.45 9.91 23.79
C ARG A 267 -6.98 8.90 24.82
N PHE A 268 -6.42 7.68 24.85
CA PHE A 268 -6.95 6.59 25.65
C PHE A 268 -6.26 6.44 27.03
N LEU A 269 -4.97 6.75 27.09
CA LEU A 269 -4.18 6.58 28.31
C LEU A 269 -3.74 7.90 28.94
N HIS A 270 -4.06 9.04 28.31
CA HIS A 270 -3.62 10.37 28.72
C HIS A 270 -2.09 10.54 28.83
N ILE A 271 -1.31 9.64 28.17
CA ILE A 271 0.15 9.65 28.16
C ILE A 271 0.63 10.48 26.99
N SER A 272 1.40 11.54 27.24
CA SER A 272 2.00 12.39 26.22
C SER A 272 3.44 11.95 25.93
N VAL A 273 3.63 11.18 24.85
CA VAL A 273 4.95 10.79 24.31
C VAL A 273 5.32 11.68 23.14
N LEU A 274 6.62 11.68 22.77
CA LEU A 274 7.14 12.37 21.58
C LEU A 274 6.71 13.85 21.49
N LYS A 275 6.73 14.57 22.62
CA LYS A 275 6.23 15.96 22.69
C LYS A 275 6.94 16.91 21.71
N ASN A 276 8.23 16.67 21.47
CA ASN A 276 9.07 17.51 20.61
C ASN A 276 9.21 16.95 19.17
N THR A 277 8.51 15.85 18.84
CA THR A 277 8.55 15.24 17.52
C THR A 277 7.22 15.44 16.82
N LEU A 278 7.22 16.07 15.66
CA LEU A 278 6.04 16.10 14.80
C LEU A 278 5.82 14.71 14.21
N THR A 279 4.58 14.35 14.01
CA THR A 279 4.18 13.06 13.42
C THR A 279 3.11 13.29 12.37
N PRO A 280 3.20 12.65 11.19
CA PRO A 280 4.23 11.66 10.77
C PRO A 280 5.67 12.24 10.71
N LEU A 281 6.68 11.35 10.61
CA LEU A 281 8.09 11.80 10.67
C LEU A 281 8.52 12.61 9.44
N HIS A 282 7.93 12.38 8.28
CA HIS A 282 8.20 13.19 7.09
C HIS A 282 7.87 14.69 7.35
N ASP A 283 6.84 14.99 8.13
CA ASP A 283 6.52 16.37 8.55
C ASP A 283 7.55 16.93 9.52
N HIS A 284 8.09 16.09 10.43
CA HIS A 284 9.18 16.50 11.31
C HIS A 284 10.45 16.82 10.52
N ALA A 285 10.79 15.99 9.54
CA ALA A 285 11.93 16.20 8.67
C ALA A 285 11.83 17.53 7.90
N ARG A 286 10.65 17.86 7.40
CA ARG A 286 10.40 19.12 6.66
C ARG A 286 10.42 20.34 7.58
N LYS A 287 9.66 20.33 8.67
CA LYS A 287 9.50 21.50 9.56
C LYS A 287 10.65 21.73 10.52
N CYS A 288 11.20 20.64 11.10
CA CYS A 288 12.19 20.77 12.17
C CYS A 288 13.62 20.58 11.67
N LEU A 289 13.85 19.75 10.63
CA LEU A 289 15.18 19.52 10.06
C LEU A 289 15.44 20.32 8.79
N GLY A 290 14.43 21.03 8.25
CA GLY A 290 14.57 21.88 7.06
C GLY A 290 14.79 21.09 5.76
N TRP A 291 14.36 19.84 5.69
CA TRP A 291 14.52 19.02 4.48
C TRP A 291 13.49 19.41 3.41
N SER A 292 13.94 19.44 2.14
CA SER A 292 13.00 19.58 1.02
C SER A 292 12.19 18.29 0.83
N ASP A 293 11.07 18.39 0.10
CA ASP A 293 10.22 17.21 -0.19
C ASP A 293 11.01 16.14 -0.96
N GLU A 294 11.84 16.54 -1.91
CA GLU A 294 12.70 15.64 -2.69
C GLU A 294 13.72 14.92 -1.79
N GLN A 295 14.28 15.63 -0.81
CA GLN A 295 15.18 15.03 0.18
C GLN A 295 14.44 14.02 1.07
N VAL A 296 13.20 14.32 1.47
CA VAL A 296 12.39 13.38 2.23
C VAL A 296 12.13 12.12 1.41
N VAL A 297 11.61 12.26 0.19
CA VAL A 297 11.32 11.12 -0.69
C VAL A 297 12.56 10.27 -0.91
N LEU A 298 13.68 10.88 -1.34
CA LEU A 298 14.89 10.14 -1.66
C LEU A 298 15.47 9.43 -0.42
N ARG A 299 15.57 10.10 0.72
CA ARG A 299 16.12 9.51 1.95
C ARG A 299 15.24 8.40 2.50
N TRP A 300 13.91 8.55 2.48
CA TRP A 300 12.98 7.50 2.90
C TRP A 300 13.07 6.29 1.98
N VAL A 301 13.16 6.49 0.66
CA VAL A 301 13.36 5.40 -0.32
C VAL A 301 14.70 4.69 -0.09
N ILE A 302 15.79 5.43 0.19
CA ILE A 302 17.09 4.83 0.54
C ILE A 302 16.96 3.97 1.81
N LEU A 303 16.33 4.50 2.86
CA LEU A 303 16.14 3.75 4.12
C LEU A 303 15.30 2.49 3.90
N GLN A 304 14.25 2.57 3.08
CA GLN A 304 13.44 1.40 2.72
C GLN A 304 14.27 0.40 1.89
N GLY A 305 15.10 0.86 0.96
CA GLY A 305 16.00 0.00 0.20
C GLY A 305 17.01 -0.73 1.11
N VAL A 306 17.56 -0.03 2.11
CA VAL A 306 18.44 -0.65 3.12
C VAL A 306 17.68 -1.71 3.93
N ALA A 307 16.47 -1.40 4.41
CA ALA A 307 15.65 -2.38 5.13
C ALA A 307 15.31 -3.60 4.26
N SER A 308 15.03 -3.39 2.98
CA SER A 308 14.81 -4.45 2.01
C SER A 308 16.05 -5.33 1.78
N ALA A 309 17.26 -4.72 1.72
CA ALA A 309 18.51 -5.44 1.63
C ALA A 309 18.78 -6.28 2.89
N VAL A 310 18.49 -5.73 4.07
CA VAL A 310 18.55 -6.49 5.34
C VAL A 310 17.60 -7.67 5.30
N LEU A 311 16.35 -7.47 4.82
CA LEU A 311 15.41 -8.57 4.66
C LEU A 311 15.93 -9.65 3.71
N ALA A 312 16.57 -9.28 2.60
CA ALA A 312 17.15 -10.24 1.66
C ALA A 312 18.25 -11.10 2.32
N VAL A 313 19.10 -10.49 3.14
CA VAL A 313 20.14 -11.22 3.90
C VAL A 313 19.47 -12.16 4.91
N VAL A 314 18.49 -11.68 5.66
CA VAL A 314 17.78 -12.46 6.68
C VAL A 314 17.00 -13.61 6.04
N ALA A 315 16.35 -13.40 4.91
CA ALA A 315 15.65 -14.43 4.16
C ALA A 315 16.63 -15.48 3.58
N GLY A 316 17.78 -15.03 3.06
CA GLY A 316 18.83 -15.91 2.54
C GLY A 316 19.53 -16.76 3.61
N LEU A 317 19.57 -16.31 4.87
CA LEU A 317 20.10 -17.09 6.00
C LEU A 317 19.10 -18.15 6.49
N GLY A 318 17.84 -18.06 6.06
CA GLY A 318 16.77 -19.01 6.43
C GLY A 318 16.58 -20.17 5.45
N VAL A 319 17.44 -20.28 4.40
CA VAL A 319 17.40 -21.36 3.38
C VAL A 319 18.35 -22.49 3.74
#